data_e946868df9b575b535f53edf67f79ea8
#
_entry.id   e946868df9b575b535f53edf67f79ea8
#
_cell.length_a   1.000
_cell.length_b   1.000
_cell.length_c   1.000
_cell.angle_alpha   90.00
_cell.angle_beta   90.00
_cell.angle_gamma   90.00
#
_symmetry.space_group_name_H-M   'P 1'
#
loop_
_entity.id
_entity.type
_entity.pdbx_description
1 polymer ?
#
loop_
_entity_poly.entity_id
_entity_poly.type
_entity_poly.pdbx_seq_one_letter_code
_entity_poly.pdbx_strand_id
1 'polypeptide(L)'
;MRPAHWPVSFAAIALIGCTMHTAPSVLLSEGVDNSAGGDPAFIITTPSATYYLEKTGGGLSSMLDRDGIDWLGFHKAPGSGHKGEYRGFPNAVHKQDGNYFHAMNAKTDPSTTRVEKRSPDHIRIAVTSENGKWQGQYDFYADRLDFTMRAVSPGYKYWVQYEGVPGGTMDETDFWYSSAATARHAINQTSVRDLPAPEWMAFGDRNAPRMIFVAHHEDDSHPDDYVSRPHMTVLGFGRRNKDKYLTTPQSFSIGFVESVNYQEIAATVNALID
;
A
#
# COMPACT_ATOMS: atom_id res chain seq x y z
N MET A 1 -18.53 5.22 84.71
CA MET A 1 -18.20 4.22 83.67
C MET A 1 -18.45 4.88 82.33
N ARG A 2 -17.40 5.10 81.55
CA ARG A 2 -17.50 5.67 80.20
C ARG A 2 -17.27 4.52 79.22
N PRO A 3 -18.04 4.38 78.12
CA PRO A 3 -17.81 3.36 77.14
C PRO A 3 -16.65 3.78 76.21
N ALA A 4 -15.79 2.83 75.91
CA ALA A 4 -14.67 2.96 74.97
C ALA A 4 -15.19 2.84 73.53
N HIS A 5 -14.90 3.86 72.72
CA HIS A 5 -15.12 3.82 71.27
C HIS A 5 -13.86 3.27 70.56
N TRP A 6 -14.02 2.18 69.84
CA TRP A 6 -12.99 1.67 68.98
C TRP A 6 -13.15 2.25 67.57
N PRO A 7 -12.11 2.74 66.92
CA PRO A 7 -12.21 3.20 65.52
C PRO A 7 -12.22 2.01 64.57
N VAL A 8 -13.23 1.97 63.73
CA VAL A 8 -13.29 1.03 62.58
C VAL A 8 -12.54 1.68 61.43
N SER A 9 -11.37 1.13 61.09
CA SER A 9 -10.60 1.53 59.89
C SER A 9 -11.19 0.82 58.66
N PHE A 10 -11.77 1.59 57.74
CA PHE A 10 -12.10 1.10 56.40
C PHE A 10 -10.87 1.14 55.51
N ALA A 11 -10.39 -0.03 55.12
CA ALA A 11 -9.37 -0.16 54.07
C ALA A 11 -10.07 -0.03 52.71
N ALA A 12 -9.81 1.04 51.98
CA ALA A 12 -10.24 1.19 50.59
C ALA A 12 -9.35 0.33 49.70
N ILE A 13 -9.90 -0.71 49.13
CA ILE A 13 -9.23 -1.50 48.08
C ILE A 13 -9.37 -0.77 46.75
N ALA A 14 -8.29 -0.14 46.29
CA ALA A 14 -8.21 0.45 44.98
C ALA A 14 -8.08 -0.70 43.94
N LEU A 15 -9.13 -1.00 43.20
CA LEU A 15 -9.11 -1.83 42.02
C LEU A 15 -8.40 -1.07 40.91
N ILE A 16 -7.12 -1.37 40.68
CA ILE A 16 -6.37 -0.93 39.49
C ILE A 16 -6.92 -1.77 38.33
N GLY A 17 -7.86 -1.20 37.58
CA GLY A 17 -8.32 -1.76 36.31
C GLY A 17 -7.18 -1.68 35.30
N CYS A 18 -6.48 -2.79 35.06
CA CYS A 18 -5.61 -2.94 33.90
C CYS A 18 -6.49 -2.98 32.65
N THR A 19 -6.66 -1.85 31.99
CA THR A 19 -7.16 -1.83 30.59
C THR A 19 -6.08 -2.45 29.73
N MET A 20 -6.24 -3.72 29.37
CA MET A 20 -5.46 -4.31 28.31
C MET A 20 -5.79 -3.58 27.01
N HIS A 21 -4.95 -2.62 26.61
CA HIS A 21 -4.93 -2.16 25.23
C HIS A 21 -4.39 -3.34 24.42
N THR A 22 -5.27 -4.05 23.74
CA THR A 22 -4.83 -4.95 22.69
C THR A 22 -4.22 -4.06 21.62
N ALA A 23 -2.90 -4.11 21.50
CA ALA A 23 -2.19 -3.44 20.42
C ALA A 23 -2.76 -3.88 19.08
N PRO A 24 -2.88 -3.01 18.07
CA PRO A 24 -3.31 -3.38 16.74
C PRO A 24 -2.46 -4.55 16.24
N SER A 25 -3.08 -5.65 15.86
CA SER A 25 -2.38 -6.86 15.47
C SER A 25 -2.25 -6.95 13.94
N VAL A 26 -1.03 -7.16 13.48
CA VAL A 26 -0.72 -7.50 12.09
C VAL A 26 -0.60 -9.03 12.02
N LEU A 27 -1.48 -9.65 11.24
CA LEU A 27 -1.58 -11.11 11.15
C LEU A 27 -1.14 -11.57 9.77
N LEU A 28 -0.31 -12.62 9.73
CA LEU A 28 0.11 -13.28 8.50
C LEU A 28 -0.51 -14.69 8.44
N SER A 29 -1.18 -14.97 7.35
CA SER A 29 -1.60 -16.29 6.93
C SER A 29 -1.17 -16.56 5.48
N GLU A 30 -1.38 -17.79 5.02
CA GLU A 30 -1.10 -18.19 3.64
C GLU A 30 -2.37 -18.73 3.02
N GLY A 31 -2.58 -18.43 1.75
CA GLY A 31 -3.76 -18.85 1.03
C GLY A 31 -3.63 -18.59 -0.47
N VAL A 32 -4.76 -18.30 -1.10
CA VAL A 32 -4.86 -17.94 -2.52
C VAL A 32 -5.68 -16.67 -2.66
N ASP A 33 -5.37 -15.84 -3.63
CA ASP A 33 -6.22 -14.73 -4.02
C ASP A 33 -7.17 -15.20 -5.13
N ASN A 34 -8.39 -15.54 -4.75
CA ASN A 34 -9.41 -16.01 -5.69
C ASN A 34 -9.85 -14.90 -6.67
N SER A 35 -9.75 -13.63 -6.28
CA SER A 35 -10.06 -12.50 -7.15
C SER A 35 -9.03 -12.35 -8.28
N ALA A 36 -7.79 -12.78 -8.03
CA ALA A 36 -6.67 -12.69 -8.97
C ALA A 36 -6.30 -14.04 -9.63
N GLY A 37 -7.23 -14.96 -9.74
CA GLY A 37 -7.05 -16.25 -10.43
C GLY A 37 -6.54 -17.39 -9.56
N GLY A 38 -6.54 -17.24 -8.22
CA GLY A 38 -6.24 -18.31 -7.26
C GLY A 38 -4.77 -18.66 -7.15
N ASP A 39 -3.86 -17.74 -7.43
CA ASP A 39 -2.43 -17.97 -7.20
C ASP A 39 -2.08 -17.87 -5.70
N PRO A 40 -1.07 -18.64 -5.25
CA PRO A 40 -0.65 -18.63 -3.86
C PRO A 40 -0.20 -17.23 -3.39
N ALA A 41 -0.73 -16.81 -2.24
CA ALA A 41 -0.44 -15.50 -1.66
C ALA A 41 -0.12 -15.58 -0.16
N PHE A 42 0.66 -14.64 0.31
CA PHE A 42 0.65 -14.22 1.71
C PHE A 42 -0.56 -13.31 1.89
N ILE A 43 -1.34 -13.58 2.94
CA ILE A 43 -2.51 -12.77 3.31
C ILE A 43 -2.16 -12.07 4.61
N ILE A 44 -2.03 -10.75 4.55
CA ILE A 44 -1.69 -9.94 5.71
C ILE A 44 -2.93 -9.12 6.09
N THR A 45 -3.46 -9.39 7.29
CA THR A 45 -4.61 -8.68 7.83
C THR A 45 -4.16 -7.71 8.90
N THR A 46 -4.56 -6.44 8.76
CA THR A 46 -4.31 -5.35 9.69
C THR A 46 -5.63 -4.70 10.11
N PRO A 47 -5.64 -3.80 11.10
CA PRO A 47 -6.83 -3.02 11.43
C PRO A 47 -7.37 -2.14 10.28
N SER A 48 -6.51 -1.72 9.35
CA SER A 48 -6.87 -0.81 8.25
C SER A 48 -7.14 -1.52 6.93
N ALA A 49 -6.53 -2.70 6.69
CA ALA A 49 -6.57 -3.35 5.39
C ALA A 49 -6.30 -4.86 5.46
N THR A 50 -6.68 -5.57 4.39
CA THR A 50 -6.19 -6.92 4.08
C THR A 50 -5.45 -6.90 2.76
N TYR A 51 -4.19 -7.33 2.78
CA TYR A 51 -3.30 -7.36 1.63
C TYR A 51 -3.10 -8.79 1.14
N TYR A 52 -3.16 -8.99 -0.17
CA TYR A 52 -2.78 -10.23 -0.82
C TYR A 52 -1.49 -10.01 -1.60
N LEU A 53 -0.38 -10.49 -1.06
CA LEU A 53 0.93 -10.45 -1.73
C LEU A 53 1.15 -11.79 -2.43
N GLU A 54 1.06 -11.79 -3.76
CA GLU A 54 1.27 -12.99 -4.55
C GLU A 54 2.72 -13.46 -4.41
N LYS A 55 2.91 -14.76 -4.08
CA LYS A 55 4.22 -15.27 -3.65
C LYS A 55 5.25 -15.35 -4.76
N THR A 56 4.82 -15.66 -5.96
CA THR A 56 5.71 -15.91 -7.09
C THR A 56 5.90 -14.66 -7.95
N GLY A 57 4.85 -13.88 -8.18
CA GLY A 57 4.98 -12.60 -8.89
C GLY A 57 5.61 -11.51 -8.04
N GLY A 58 5.49 -11.63 -6.72
CA GLY A 58 6.13 -10.71 -5.78
C GLY A 58 5.53 -9.32 -5.78
N GLY A 59 4.23 -9.18 -6.08
CA GLY A 59 3.47 -7.95 -6.01
C GLY A 59 2.10 -8.16 -5.36
N LEU A 60 1.45 -7.09 -4.90
CA LEU A 60 0.08 -7.16 -4.43
C LEU A 60 -0.86 -7.44 -5.58
N SER A 61 -1.76 -8.39 -5.40
CA SER A 61 -2.88 -8.69 -6.31
C SER A 61 -4.20 -8.09 -5.82
N SER A 62 -4.35 -7.90 -4.51
CA SER A 62 -5.52 -7.26 -3.90
C SER A 62 -5.11 -6.47 -2.66
N MET A 63 -5.82 -5.39 -2.42
CA MET A 63 -5.75 -4.59 -1.19
C MET A 63 -7.16 -4.18 -0.79
N LEU A 64 -7.71 -4.93 0.16
CA LEU A 64 -9.06 -4.72 0.65
C LEU A 64 -9.04 -3.71 1.80
N ASP A 65 -9.96 -2.78 1.76
CA ASP A 65 -10.21 -1.92 2.91
C ASP A 65 -10.94 -2.67 4.04
N ARG A 66 -11.25 -1.99 5.14
CA ARG A 66 -11.94 -2.59 6.30
C ARG A 66 -13.36 -3.08 6.00
N ASP A 67 -13.98 -2.59 4.92
CA ASP A 67 -15.31 -3.02 4.48
C ASP A 67 -15.23 -4.15 3.44
N GLY A 68 -14.01 -4.62 3.11
CA GLY A 68 -13.76 -5.70 2.17
C GLY A 68 -13.81 -5.29 0.70
N ILE A 69 -13.77 -4.00 0.40
CA ILE A 69 -13.70 -3.47 -0.97
C ILE A 69 -12.26 -3.52 -1.45
N ASP A 70 -12.03 -4.10 -2.62
CA ASP A 70 -10.69 -4.21 -3.21
C ASP A 70 -10.35 -2.98 -4.05
N TRP A 71 -9.35 -2.22 -3.59
CA TRP A 71 -8.89 -0.99 -4.24
C TRP A 71 -7.79 -1.21 -5.28
N LEU A 72 -7.25 -2.42 -5.38
CA LEU A 72 -6.43 -2.84 -6.52
C LEU A 72 -7.30 -3.50 -7.58
N GLY A 73 -8.13 -4.46 -7.18
CA GLY A 73 -9.04 -5.18 -8.07
C GLY A 73 -8.28 -5.88 -9.19
N PHE A 74 -7.12 -6.51 -8.89
CA PHE A 74 -6.31 -7.21 -9.88
C PHE A 74 -7.12 -8.31 -10.58
N HIS A 75 -6.97 -8.40 -11.89
CA HIS A 75 -7.61 -9.41 -12.72
C HIS A 75 -6.62 -10.11 -13.62
N LYS A 76 -6.56 -11.44 -13.51
CA LYS A 76 -5.66 -12.29 -14.30
C LYS A 76 -6.33 -12.97 -15.48
N ALA A 77 -7.61 -12.71 -15.73
CA ALA A 77 -8.34 -13.34 -16.81
C ALA A 77 -7.70 -13.05 -18.18
N PRO A 78 -7.47 -14.07 -19.04
CA PRO A 78 -6.95 -13.85 -20.38
C PRO A 78 -7.84 -12.90 -21.18
N GLY A 79 -7.21 -11.96 -21.87
CA GLY A 79 -7.92 -10.99 -22.71
C GLY A 79 -8.67 -9.91 -21.94
N SER A 80 -8.48 -9.79 -20.63
CA SER A 80 -9.06 -8.69 -19.86
C SER A 80 -8.48 -7.33 -20.28
N GLY A 81 -7.25 -7.29 -20.79
CA GLY A 81 -6.61 -6.11 -21.35
C GLY A 81 -6.67 -4.93 -20.38
N HIS A 82 -7.37 -3.88 -20.74
CA HIS A 82 -7.55 -2.73 -19.86
C HIS A 82 -8.51 -2.99 -18.69
N LYS A 83 -9.09 -4.18 -18.62
CA LYS A 83 -10.06 -4.53 -17.58
C LYS A 83 -9.42 -5.01 -16.28
N GLY A 84 -8.09 -4.93 -16.16
CA GLY A 84 -7.47 -5.09 -14.88
C GLY A 84 -6.27 -6.01 -14.76
N GLU A 85 -5.82 -6.66 -15.81
CA GLU A 85 -4.63 -7.54 -15.71
C GLU A 85 -3.35 -6.83 -15.30
N TYR A 86 -3.30 -5.51 -15.37
CA TYR A 86 -2.14 -4.70 -14.99
C TYR A 86 -2.29 -4.02 -13.63
N ARG A 87 -3.40 -4.23 -12.92
CA ARG A 87 -3.61 -3.65 -11.59
C ARG A 87 -2.69 -4.29 -10.57
N GLY A 88 -2.21 -3.51 -9.63
CA GLY A 88 -1.31 -3.99 -8.58
C GLY A 88 -0.46 -2.90 -7.96
N PHE A 89 0.39 -3.33 -7.02
CA PHE A 89 1.43 -2.52 -6.38
C PHE A 89 2.60 -3.45 -5.97
N PRO A 90 3.87 -3.08 -6.09
CA PRO A 90 4.41 -1.82 -6.59
C PRO A 90 4.59 -1.81 -8.10
N ASN A 91 4.34 -2.93 -8.81
CA ASN A 91 4.51 -3.06 -10.25
C ASN A 91 5.83 -2.43 -10.75
N ALA A 92 6.93 -2.79 -10.06
CA ALA A 92 8.13 -1.96 -10.02
C ALA A 92 9.01 -2.10 -11.28
N VAL A 93 8.99 -3.26 -11.94
CA VAL A 93 9.83 -3.49 -13.11
C VAL A 93 8.98 -3.89 -14.32
N HIS A 94 9.11 -3.13 -15.39
CA HIS A 94 8.40 -3.39 -16.63
C HIS A 94 9.34 -3.27 -17.83
N LYS A 95 9.46 -4.36 -18.60
CA LYS A 95 10.24 -4.44 -19.84
C LYS A 95 11.71 -3.99 -19.69
N GLN A 96 12.38 -4.52 -18.67
CA GLN A 96 13.83 -4.48 -18.57
C GLN A 96 14.31 -5.84 -18.07
N ASP A 97 14.70 -6.72 -18.96
CA ASP A 97 15.03 -8.14 -18.69
C ASP A 97 13.93 -8.88 -17.93
N GLY A 98 12.66 -8.58 -18.25
CA GLY A 98 11.46 -9.12 -17.63
C GLY A 98 10.55 -8.06 -17.01
N ASN A 99 9.54 -8.54 -16.28
CA ASN A 99 8.59 -7.70 -15.54
C ASN A 99 8.47 -8.30 -14.14
N TYR A 100 9.01 -7.63 -13.12
CA TYR A 100 9.11 -8.16 -11.76
C TYR A 100 8.30 -7.35 -10.77
N PHE A 101 8.00 -7.96 -9.65
CA PHE A 101 7.24 -7.39 -8.53
C PHE A 101 5.83 -6.97 -8.94
N HIS A 102 5.22 -7.86 -9.71
CA HIS A 102 3.84 -7.73 -10.14
C HIS A 102 3.17 -9.11 -10.14
N ALA A 103 2.01 -9.25 -9.52
CA ALA A 103 1.28 -10.51 -9.37
C ALA A 103 0.98 -11.18 -10.73
N MET A 104 0.66 -10.40 -11.75
CA MET A 104 0.38 -10.89 -13.11
C MET A 104 1.53 -11.70 -13.72
N ASN A 105 2.76 -11.46 -13.30
CA ASN A 105 3.96 -12.03 -13.92
C ASN A 105 4.47 -13.30 -13.22
N ALA A 106 3.72 -13.85 -12.31
CA ALA A 106 4.09 -15.05 -11.55
C ALA A 106 4.58 -16.24 -12.40
N LYS A 107 4.08 -16.36 -13.63
CA LYS A 107 4.41 -17.47 -14.54
C LYS A 107 5.46 -17.12 -15.60
N THR A 108 5.73 -15.85 -15.82
CA THR A 108 6.65 -15.38 -16.88
C THR A 108 7.96 -14.88 -16.30
N ASP A 109 7.91 -14.10 -15.25
CA ASP A 109 9.05 -13.45 -14.63
C ASP A 109 8.92 -13.58 -13.11
N PRO A 110 9.12 -14.79 -12.55
CA PRO A 110 8.88 -15.05 -11.15
C PRO A 110 9.88 -14.33 -10.25
N SER A 111 9.48 -14.18 -9.00
CA SER A 111 10.31 -13.67 -7.93
C SER A 111 10.36 -14.68 -6.79
N THR A 112 11.37 -14.59 -5.95
CA THR A 112 11.44 -15.33 -4.70
C THR A 112 11.01 -14.44 -3.56
N THR A 113 10.05 -14.88 -2.77
CA THR A 113 9.57 -14.18 -1.57
C THR A 113 9.94 -14.94 -0.31
N ARG A 114 10.30 -14.22 0.76
CA ARG A 114 10.71 -14.82 2.04
C ARG A 114 10.26 -13.96 3.22
N VAL A 115 9.52 -14.57 4.14
CA VAL A 115 9.17 -13.90 5.41
C VAL A 115 10.44 -13.74 6.26
N GLU A 116 10.78 -12.51 6.62
CA GLU A 116 11.97 -12.15 7.42
C GLU A 116 11.61 -11.78 8.85
N LYS A 117 10.41 -11.21 9.07
CA LYS A 117 9.93 -10.85 10.39
C LYS A 117 8.44 -11.19 10.53
N ARG A 118 8.07 -11.68 11.70
CA ARG A 118 6.68 -11.91 12.09
C ARG A 118 6.50 -11.54 13.55
N SER A 119 5.82 -10.42 13.79
CA SER A 119 5.45 -9.97 15.14
C SER A 119 4.03 -9.39 15.11
N PRO A 120 3.38 -9.19 16.27
CA PRO A 120 2.00 -8.67 16.30
C PRO A 120 1.83 -7.25 15.75
N ASP A 121 2.91 -6.51 15.62
CA ASP A 121 2.95 -5.11 15.17
C ASP A 121 3.59 -4.95 13.78
N HIS A 122 4.25 -5.99 13.26
CA HIS A 122 5.04 -5.86 12.04
C HIS A 122 5.32 -7.20 11.36
N ILE A 123 5.00 -7.28 10.07
CA ILE A 123 5.40 -8.38 9.17
C ILE A 123 6.36 -7.82 8.13
N ARG A 124 7.49 -8.52 7.90
CA ARG A 124 8.43 -8.19 6.82
C ARG A 124 8.58 -9.35 5.86
N ILE A 125 8.48 -9.04 4.57
CA ILE A 125 8.67 -10.01 3.48
C ILE A 125 9.67 -9.43 2.49
N ALA A 126 10.79 -10.12 2.31
CA ALA A 126 11.75 -9.81 1.26
C ALA A 126 11.32 -10.41 -0.07
N VAL A 127 11.63 -9.73 -1.17
CA VAL A 127 11.39 -10.19 -2.52
C VAL A 127 12.63 -9.99 -3.39
N THR A 128 12.95 -10.97 -4.23
CA THR A 128 14.08 -10.89 -5.18
C THR A 128 13.61 -11.34 -6.54
N SER A 129 13.88 -10.57 -7.59
CA SER A 129 13.61 -10.95 -8.97
C SER A 129 14.40 -12.20 -9.35
N GLU A 130 13.84 -13.09 -10.18
CA GLU A 130 14.52 -14.33 -10.61
C GLU A 130 15.92 -14.07 -11.19
N ASN A 131 16.06 -13.02 -11.98
CA ASN A 131 17.34 -12.64 -12.56
C ASN A 131 18.30 -11.94 -11.56
N GLY A 132 17.90 -11.74 -10.30
CA GLY A 132 18.70 -11.15 -9.22
C GLY A 132 19.03 -9.67 -9.38
N LYS A 133 18.42 -8.96 -10.32
CA LYS A 133 18.76 -7.55 -10.61
C LYS A 133 18.11 -6.56 -9.67
N TRP A 134 16.99 -6.94 -9.06
CA TRP A 134 16.25 -6.13 -8.10
C TRP A 134 15.95 -6.91 -6.83
N GLN A 135 16.08 -6.25 -5.69
CA GLN A 135 15.69 -6.78 -4.39
C GLN A 135 14.80 -5.75 -3.71
N GLY A 136 13.63 -6.16 -3.30
CA GLY A 136 12.64 -5.35 -2.58
C GLY A 136 12.31 -5.93 -1.22
N GLN A 137 11.58 -5.14 -0.45
CA GLN A 137 11.07 -5.51 0.86
C GLN A 137 9.71 -4.89 1.08
N TYR A 138 8.82 -5.65 1.67
CA TYR A 138 7.51 -5.23 2.13
C TYR A 138 7.48 -5.23 3.66
N ASP A 139 7.12 -4.11 4.26
CA ASP A 139 6.92 -3.92 5.69
C ASP A 139 5.46 -3.58 5.96
N PHE A 140 4.72 -4.52 6.53
CA PHE A 140 3.29 -4.34 6.85
C PHE A 140 3.15 -3.90 8.30
N TYR A 141 2.50 -2.78 8.51
CA TYR A 141 2.15 -2.19 9.79
C TYR A 141 0.62 -2.17 9.99
N ALA A 142 0.16 -1.69 11.12
CA ALA A 142 -1.25 -1.64 11.46
C ALA A 142 -2.08 -0.74 10.52
N ASP A 143 -1.46 0.28 9.97
CA ASP A 143 -2.08 1.37 9.22
C ASP A 143 -1.62 1.49 7.77
N ARG A 144 -0.54 0.80 7.39
CA ARG A 144 0.03 0.89 6.03
C ARG A 144 0.93 -0.28 5.67
N LEU A 145 1.32 -0.31 4.42
CA LEU A 145 2.41 -1.08 3.87
C LEU A 145 3.49 -0.13 3.36
N ASP A 146 4.75 -0.39 3.74
CA ASP A 146 5.91 0.24 3.12
C ASP A 146 6.59 -0.76 2.17
N PHE A 147 6.87 -0.32 0.94
CA PHE A 147 7.70 -1.04 -0.02
C PHE A 147 9.01 -0.31 -0.18
N THR A 148 10.12 -0.99 0.06
CA THR A 148 11.47 -0.46 -0.17
C THR A 148 12.15 -1.24 -1.27
N MET A 149 12.61 -0.57 -2.33
CA MET A 149 13.56 -1.15 -3.26
C MET A 149 14.93 -1.14 -2.58
N ARG A 150 15.43 -2.30 -2.15
CA ARG A 150 16.66 -2.42 -1.34
C ARG A 150 17.94 -2.45 -2.16
N ALA A 151 17.85 -3.00 -3.38
CA ALA A 151 18.98 -3.05 -4.27
C ALA A 151 18.53 -3.04 -5.73
N VAL A 152 19.28 -2.32 -6.54
CA VAL A 152 19.18 -2.26 -8.00
C VAL A 152 20.56 -2.49 -8.57
N SER A 153 20.72 -3.47 -9.47
CA SER A 153 22.01 -3.73 -10.11
C SER A 153 22.44 -2.55 -10.99
N PRO A 154 23.75 -2.26 -11.13
CA PRO A 154 24.24 -1.20 -11.99
C PRO A 154 23.70 -1.29 -13.41
N GLY A 155 23.20 -0.18 -13.96
CA GLY A 155 22.60 -0.11 -15.30
C GLY A 155 21.12 -0.49 -15.35
N TYR A 156 20.53 -0.93 -14.26
CA TYR A 156 19.12 -1.27 -14.16
C TYR A 156 18.33 -0.12 -13.52
N LYS A 157 17.03 -0.06 -13.84
CA LYS A 157 16.10 0.98 -13.40
C LYS A 157 14.80 0.36 -12.93
N TYR A 158 14.01 1.14 -12.20
CA TYR A 158 12.66 0.78 -11.79
C TYR A 158 11.80 2.04 -11.69
N TRP A 159 10.56 1.86 -11.41
CA TRP A 159 9.59 2.84 -10.91
C TRP A 159 8.79 2.19 -9.79
N VAL A 160 7.90 2.91 -9.15
CA VAL A 160 6.87 2.29 -8.29
C VAL A 160 5.52 2.77 -8.75
N GLN A 161 4.62 1.82 -9.08
CA GLN A 161 3.29 2.10 -9.59
C GLN A 161 2.20 1.59 -8.64
N TYR A 162 1.17 2.42 -8.50
CA TYR A 162 -0.15 2.00 -8.06
C TYR A 162 -1.07 1.94 -9.29
N GLU A 163 -1.63 0.78 -9.53
CA GLU A 163 -2.63 0.54 -10.55
C GLU A 163 -3.85 -0.07 -9.89
N GLY A 164 -4.94 0.71 -9.78
CA GLY A 164 -6.10 0.31 -9.01
C GLY A 164 -7.38 1.02 -9.38
N VAL A 165 -8.41 0.77 -8.58
CA VAL A 165 -9.77 1.28 -8.76
C VAL A 165 -10.26 1.88 -7.45
N PRO A 166 -10.37 3.20 -7.33
CA PRO A 166 -10.91 3.84 -6.15
C PRO A 166 -12.30 3.30 -5.82
N GLY A 167 -12.59 3.02 -4.53
CA GLY A 167 -13.90 2.49 -4.14
C GLY A 167 -14.25 1.11 -4.73
N GLY A 168 -13.30 0.41 -5.38
CA GLY A 168 -13.50 -0.91 -5.99
C GLY A 168 -14.04 -0.90 -7.42
N THR A 169 -14.41 0.25 -7.97
CA THR A 169 -14.93 0.37 -9.35
C THR A 169 -14.58 1.73 -9.91
N MET A 170 -13.94 1.75 -11.08
CA MET A 170 -13.57 3.00 -11.76
C MET A 170 -14.79 3.67 -12.38
N ASP A 171 -15.15 4.87 -11.92
CA ASP A 171 -16.27 5.64 -12.45
C ASP A 171 -16.10 7.17 -12.31
N GLU A 172 -17.16 7.94 -12.66
CA GLU A 172 -17.12 9.41 -12.64
C GLU A 172 -17.17 10.03 -11.23
N THR A 173 -17.44 9.24 -10.21
CA THR A 173 -17.44 9.70 -8.81
C THR A 173 -16.04 9.72 -8.23
N ASP A 174 -15.09 9.06 -8.88
CA ASP A 174 -13.69 9.00 -8.48
C ASP A 174 -12.98 10.33 -8.64
N PHE A 175 -12.02 10.55 -7.76
CA PHE A 175 -11.22 11.76 -7.74
C PHE A 175 -9.84 11.51 -7.12
N TRP A 176 -8.96 12.52 -7.25
CA TRP A 176 -7.64 12.47 -6.61
C TRP A 176 -7.21 13.81 -6.03
N TYR A 177 -6.26 13.73 -5.10
CA TYR A 177 -5.44 14.83 -4.57
C TYR A 177 -3.97 14.52 -4.74
N SER A 178 -3.10 15.52 -4.62
CA SER A 178 -1.65 15.35 -4.56
C SER A 178 -1.00 16.38 -3.65
N SER A 179 0.26 16.16 -3.30
CA SER A 179 1.10 17.13 -2.58
C SER A 179 1.24 18.47 -3.30
N ALA A 180 1.06 18.49 -4.63
CA ALA A 180 1.22 19.71 -5.43
C ALA A 180 0.07 20.72 -5.32
N ALA A 181 -1.14 20.29 -4.89
CA ALA A 181 -2.30 21.20 -4.83
C ALA A 181 -3.40 20.67 -3.92
N THR A 182 -4.03 21.57 -3.18
CA THR A 182 -5.17 21.25 -2.30
C THR A 182 -6.49 21.01 -3.04
N ALA A 183 -6.52 21.32 -4.34
CA ALA A 183 -7.71 21.17 -5.16
C ALA A 183 -8.02 19.69 -5.43
N ARG A 184 -9.31 19.34 -5.36
CA ARG A 184 -9.81 18.05 -5.81
C ARG A 184 -9.80 18.00 -7.33
N HIS A 185 -9.21 16.95 -7.89
CA HIS A 185 -9.16 16.70 -9.33
C HIS A 185 -10.08 15.53 -9.69
N ALA A 186 -10.82 15.67 -10.80
CA ALA A 186 -11.59 14.56 -11.35
C ALA A 186 -10.64 13.44 -11.81
N ILE A 187 -11.07 12.19 -11.70
CA ILE A 187 -10.22 11.02 -11.97
C ILE A 187 -9.63 11.01 -13.39
N ASN A 188 -10.29 11.61 -14.36
CA ASN A 188 -9.82 11.69 -15.75
C ASN A 188 -8.80 12.81 -16.01
N GLN A 189 -8.50 13.65 -15.04
CA GLN A 189 -7.46 14.67 -15.14
C GLN A 189 -6.10 14.03 -14.92
N THR A 190 -5.25 14.01 -15.93
CA THR A 190 -3.88 13.46 -15.84
C THR A 190 -2.92 14.48 -15.25
N SER A 191 -1.80 13.99 -14.69
CA SER A 191 -0.72 14.80 -14.17
C SER A 191 0.62 14.16 -14.52
N VAL A 192 1.55 14.95 -15.05
CA VAL A 192 2.95 14.54 -15.24
C VAL A 192 3.82 15.67 -14.73
N ARG A 193 4.44 15.46 -13.58
CA ARG A 193 5.30 16.44 -12.92
C ARG A 193 6.16 15.75 -11.88
N ASP A 194 7.18 16.41 -11.45
CA ASP A 194 7.83 16.16 -10.18
C ASP A 194 6.91 16.69 -9.07
N LEU A 195 6.47 15.82 -8.18
CA LEU A 195 5.61 16.19 -7.05
C LEU A 195 6.47 16.83 -5.96
N PRO A 196 6.00 17.89 -5.28
CA PRO A 196 6.76 18.47 -4.18
C PRO A 196 6.77 17.55 -2.97
N ALA A 197 7.89 17.54 -2.24
CA ALA A 197 8.07 16.77 -1.01
C ALA A 197 7.11 17.20 0.13
N PRO A 198 6.59 16.20 0.91
CA PRO A 198 6.65 14.78 0.62
C PRO A 198 5.79 14.43 -0.61
N GLU A 199 6.34 13.64 -1.50
CA GLU A 199 5.69 13.29 -2.77
C GLU A 199 4.56 12.29 -2.54
N TRP A 200 3.31 12.68 -2.82
CA TRP A 200 2.19 11.77 -2.68
C TRP A 200 1.01 12.10 -3.58
N MET A 201 0.23 11.06 -3.90
CA MET A 201 -1.13 11.17 -4.42
C MET A 201 -2.09 10.31 -3.60
N ALA A 202 -3.34 10.75 -3.53
CA ALA A 202 -4.42 9.99 -2.91
C ALA A 202 -5.63 9.93 -3.83
N PHE A 203 -6.26 8.76 -3.87
CA PHE A 203 -7.40 8.47 -4.72
C PHE A 203 -8.61 8.13 -3.87
N GLY A 204 -9.78 8.61 -4.24
CA GLY A 204 -11.03 8.38 -3.54
C GLY A 204 -12.21 8.29 -4.47
N ASP A 205 -13.30 7.74 -3.95
CA ASP A 205 -14.62 7.74 -4.53
C ASP A 205 -15.55 8.58 -3.64
N ARG A 206 -16.45 9.38 -4.23
CA ARG A 206 -17.42 10.20 -3.48
C ARG A 206 -18.39 9.37 -2.65
N ASN A 207 -18.55 8.09 -2.98
CA ASN A 207 -19.41 7.15 -2.29
C ASN A 207 -18.68 6.38 -1.17
N ALA A 208 -17.35 6.53 -1.06
CA ALA A 208 -16.55 5.90 -0.03
C ALA A 208 -16.13 6.91 1.06
N PRO A 209 -16.05 6.50 2.34
CA PRO A 209 -15.67 7.40 3.43
C PRO A 209 -14.15 7.60 3.55
N ARG A 210 -13.35 6.95 2.71
CA ARG A 210 -11.88 6.90 2.80
C ARG A 210 -11.20 7.13 1.46
N MET A 211 -9.89 7.32 1.52
CA MET A 211 -9.03 7.38 0.35
C MET A 211 -7.84 6.43 0.52
N ILE A 212 -7.36 5.88 -0.59
CA ILE A 212 -6.05 5.23 -0.66
C ILE A 212 -5.01 6.30 -0.97
N PHE A 213 -3.90 6.31 -0.22
CA PHE A 213 -2.75 7.16 -0.53
C PHE A 213 -1.57 6.31 -0.99
N VAL A 214 -0.74 6.88 -1.82
CA VAL A 214 0.58 6.36 -2.18
C VAL A 214 1.58 7.50 -2.04
N ALA A 215 2.68 7.26 -1.32
CA ALA A 215 3.69 8.25 -1.02
C ALA A 215 5.09 7.71 -1.34
N HIS A 216 5.95 8.59 -1.80
CA HIS A 216 7.38 8.39 -1.99
C HIS A 216 8.12 9.15 -0.90
N HIS A 217 9.05 8.50 -0.21
CA HIS A 217 9.68 9.07 0.97
C HIS A 217 10.86 9.98 0.63
N GLU A 218 11.59 9.67 -0.40
CA GLU A 218 12.71 10.46 -0.86
C GLU A 218 12.21 11.57 -1.80
N ASP A 219 12.76 12.77 -1.62
CA ASP A 219 12.57 13.90 -2.54
C ASP A 219 13.55 13.77 -3.70
N ASP A 220 13.04 13.73 -4.92
CA ASP A 220 13.91 13.67 -6.11
C ASP A 220 13.45 14.69 -7.17
N SER A 221 13.97 14.63 -8.36
CA SER A 221 13.58 15.52 -9.46
C SER A 221 13.02 14.75 -10.66
N HIS A 222 12.64 13.51 -10.43
CA HIS A 222 12.08 12.67 -11.47
C HIS A 222 10.58 12.91 -11.64
N PRO A 223 10.05 12.69 -12.83
CA PRO A 223 8.63 12.86 -13.04
C PRO A 223 7.81 11.77 -12.38
N ASP A 224 6.66 12.18 -11.83
CA ASP A 224 5.59 11.31 -11.35
C ASP A 224 4.42 11.42 -12.32
N ASP A 225 4.09 10.29 -12.92
CA ASP A 225 3.14 10.20 -14.02
C ASP A 225 1.83 9.57 -13.54
N TYR A 226 0.77 10.39 -13.51
CA TYR A 226 -0.58 9.91 -13.31
C TYR A 226 -1.37 9.92 -14.61
N VAL A 227 -1.87 8.75 -14.99
CA VAL A 227 -2.71 8.55 -16.16
C VAL A 227 -4.01 7.83 -15.76
N SER A 228 -5.14 8.44 -16.08
CA SER A 228 -6.43 7.75 -16.01
C SER A 228 -6.61 6.85 -17.24
N ARG A 229 -7.05 5.62 -16.99
CA ARG A 229 -7.45 4.68 -18.03
C ARG A 229 -8.94 4.32 -17.87
N PRO A 230 -9.60 3.77 -18.89
CA PRO A 230 -11.04 3.52 -18.82
C PRO A 230 -11.50 2.67 -17.63
N HIS A 231 -10.62 1.84 -17.08
CA HIS A 231 -10.98 0.88 -16.04
C HIS A 231 -10.02 0.87 -14.85
N MET A 232 -9.06 1.80 -14.77
CA MET A 232 -8.12 1.90 -13.65
C MET A 232 -7.36 3.23 -13.61
N THR A 233 -6.86 3.57 -12.44
CA THR A 233 -5.83 4.58 -12.24
C THR A 233 -4.46 3.98 -12.52
N VAL A 234 -3.51 4.79 -12.98
CA VAL A 234 -2.10 4.43 -13.09
C VAL A 234 -1.27 5.60 -12.59
N LEU A 235 -0.80 5.52 -11.36
CA LEU A 235 0.20 6.42 -10.80
C LEU A 235 1.56 5.74 -10.83
N GLY A 236 2.61 6.43 -11.21
CA GLY A 236 3.98 5.93 -11.14
C GLY A 236 4.96 6.99 -10.67
N PHE A 237 5.67 6.72 -9.56
CA PHE A 237 6.80 7.49 -9.10
C PHE A 237 8.06 7.13 -9.90
N GLY A 238 8.86 8.15 -10.25
CA GLY A 238 10.02 7.97 -11.12
C GLY A 238 9.67 7.43 -12.49
N ARG A 239 8.52 7.83 -13.03
CA ARG A 239 7.97 7.35 -14.30
C ARG A 239 7.57 8.51 -15.21
N ARG A 240 7.84 8.34 -16.51
CA ARG A 240 7.22 9.14 -17.56
C ARG A 240 6.90 8.25 -18.75
N ASN A 241 5.61 8.01 -19.03
CA ASN A 241 5.16 7.06 -20.04
C ASN A 241 5.72 5.64 -19.79
N LYS A 242 6.74 5.23 -20.59
CA LYS A 242 7.41 3.93 -20.49
C LYS A 242 8.82 4.03 -19.91
N ASP A 243 9.29 5.23 -19.61
CA ASP A 243 10.63 5.47 -19.11
C ASP A 243 10.65 5.37 -17.59
N LYS A 244 11.68 4.71 -17.08
CA LYS A 244 11.98 4.52 -15.66
C LYS A 244 13.18 5.36 -15.27
N TYR A 245 13.11 5.98 -14.10
CA TYR A 245 14.16 6.91 -13.65
C TYR A 245 14.87 6.46 -12.38
N LEU A 246 14.21 5.65 -11.53
CA LEU A 246 14.80 5.25 -10.25
C LEU A 246 15.90 4.24 -10.45
N THR A 247 17.06 4.48 -9.82
CA THR A 247 18.28 3.66 -9.95
C THR A 247 18.91 3.29 -8.61
N THR A 248 18.42 3.87 -7.52
CA THR A 248 18.95 3.72 -6.15
C THR A 248 17.87 3.15 -5.23
N PRO A 249 18.22 2.58 -4.08
CA PRO A 249 17.24 2.22 -3.05
C PRO A 249 16.37 3.41 -2.65
N GLN A 250 15.05 3.20 -2.61
CA GLN A 250 14.04 4.19 -2.19
C GLN A 250 12.84 3.49 -1.56
N SER A 251 12.05 4.24 -0.77
CA SER A 251 10.94 3.75 0.02
C SER A 251 9.62 4.42 -0.36
N PHE A 252 8.55 3.63 -0.32
CA PHE A 252 7.21 4.05 -0.72
C PHE A 252 6.19 3.49 0.26
N SER A 253 5.18 4.27 0.59
CA SER A 253 4.07 3.81 1.43
C SER A 253 2.77 3.77 0.65
N ILE A 254 1.92 2.80 0.98
CA ILE A 254 0.53 2.72 0.54
C ILE A 254 -0.36 2.35 1.72
N GLY A 255 -1.51 3.03 1.84
CA GLY A 255 -2.43 2.80 2.95
C GLY A 255 -3.75 3.52 2.75
N PHE A 256 -4.64 3.39 3.75
CA PHE A 256 -5.92 4.08 3.76
C PHE A 256 -5.93 5.22 4.78
N VAL A 257 -6.57 6.32 4.41
CA VAL A 257 -6.97 7.38 5.33
C VAL A 257 -8.49 7.36 5.41
N GLU A 258 -9.05 7.26 6.63
CA GLU A 258 -10.49 7.22 6.88
C GLU A 258 -11.09 8.64 6.80
N SER A 259 -10.77 9.32 5.70
CA SER A 259 -11.26 10.66 5.39
C SER A 259 -11.13 10.92 3.89
N VAL A 260 -11.96 11.84 3.41
CA VAL A 260 -11.89 12.41 2.05
C VAL A 260 -11.45 13.88 2.09
N ASN A 261 -10.96 14.33 3.24
CA ASN A 261 -10.49 15.70 3.45
C ASN A 261 -9.00 15.82 3.16
N TYR A 262 -8.62 16.78 2.33
CA TYR A 262 -7.22 17.02 1.95
C TYR A 262 -6.27 17.20 3.16
N GLN A 263 -6.69 18.02 4.14
CA GLN A 263 -5.82 18.35 5.28
C GLN A 263 -5.54 17.12 6.15
N GLU A 264 -6.51 16.23 6.31
CA GLU A 264 -6.33 14.99 7.07
C GLU A 264 -5.43 14.00 6.33
N ILE A 265 -5.57 13.91 5.00
CA ILE A 265 -4.71 13.08 4.16
C ILE A 265 -3.27 13.60 4.21
N ALA A 266 -3.07 14.90 3.98
CA ALA A 266 -1.76 15.53 4.03
C ALA A 266 -1.10 15.37 5.41
N ALA A 267 -1.85 15.55 6.50
CA ALA A 267 -1.35 15.36 7.86
C ALA A 267 -0.93 13.89 8.11
N THR A 268 -1.73 12.92 7.62
CA THR A 268 -1.39 11.50 7.74
C THR A 268 -0.12 11.17 6.99
N VAL A 269 0.00 11.59 5.73
CA VAL A 269 1.18 11.30 4.91
C VAL A 269 2.43 11.98 5.46
N ASN A 270 2.35 13.25 5.86
CA ASN A 270 3.48 13.95 6.46
C ASN A 270 4.00 13.25 7.72
N ALA A 271 3.09 12.79 8.59
CA ALA A 271 3.46 12.06 9.81
C ALA A 271 4.08 10.67 9.55
N LEU A 272 3.97 10.13 8.34
CA LEU A 272 4.60 8.86 7.96
C LEU A 272 6.04 9.04 7.46
N ILE A 273 6.36 10.21 6.90
CA ILE A 273 7.64 10.49 6.24
C ILE A 273 8.61 11.24 7.16
N ASP A 274 8.10 12.00 8.14
CA ASP A 274 8.87 12.66 9.20
C ASP A 274 9.47 11.66 10.21
#